data_3cd6c08a731bbf7bc914935844d200c0
#
_entry.id   3cd6c08a731bbf7bc914935844d200c0
#
_cell.length_a   1.000
_cell.length_b   1.000
_cell.length_c   1.000
_cell.angle_alpha   90.00
_cell.angle_beta   90.00
_cell.angle_gamma   90.00
#
_symmetry.space_group_name_H-M   'P 1'
#
loop_
_entity.id
_entity.type
_entity.pdbx_description
1 polymer ?
#
loop_
_entity_poly.entity_id
_entity_poly.type
_entity_poly.pdbx_seq_one_letter_code
_entity_poly.pdbx_strand_id
1 'polypeptide(L)'
;MLCAAALVLPAAEVPAARRLVWSDEFNGHALDPAKWQVWGTMSSTDNVYTNDARTVRVAGGLLRLRVLPSDVPGKVATLPRGLVTRDRMAFRYGYLEMRARVPYRRGAWPSFWLASHPKLAKADWTSEIDVLEAFASANAAVANLHKWKGQAHSMLPGGEGSPKRAHLFPNPGTLNREFHVYAMDWTPEAITFLVDGRPFMTVPIDEAHDFAPEPLAGMAGFHDPHYVILNNEIFTPGHGWCPEELRLRPENNPFPIDYEIDWVRLWQKDGEERF
;
A
#
# COMPACT_ATOMS: atom_id res chain seq x y z
N MET A 1 -17.57 29.99 -20.68
CA MET A 1 -17.10 29.43 -19.43
C MET A 1 -18.01 28.26 -19.06
N LEU A 2 -17.65 27.06 -19.44
CA LEU A 2 -18.35 25.84 -19.01
C LEU A 2 -17.74 25.38 -17.70
N CYS A 3 -18.49 25.45 -16.61
CA CYS A 3 -18.14 24.84 -15.33
C CYS A 3 -18.23 23.32 -15.51
N ALA A 4 -17.10 22.63 -15.55
CA ALA A 4 -17.07 21.18 -15.47
C ALA A 4 -17.50 20.79 -14.06
N ALA A 5 -18.71 20.27 -13.92
CA ALA A 5 -19.14 19.63 -12.68
C ALA A 5 -18.26 18.40 -12.46
N ALA A 6 -17.46 18.41 -11.40
CA ALA A 6 -16.76 17.24 -10.95
C ALA A 6 -17.81 16.17 -10.60
N LEU A 7 -17.82 15.06 -11.33
CA LEU A 7 -18.56 13.88 -10.92
C LEU A 7 -17.97 13.40 -9.60
N VAL A 8 -18.65 13.69 -8.51
CA VAL A 8 -18.39 13.05 -7.23
C VAL A 8 -18.87 11.60 -7.38
N LEU A 9 -17.96 10.69 -7.65
CA LEU A 9 -18.27 9.26 -7.58
C LEU A 9 -18.75 8.97 -6.15
N PRO A 10 -19.88 8.24 -5.98
CA PRO A 10 -20.34 7.88 -4.65
C PRO A 10 -19.22 7.13 -3.92
N ALA A 11 -19.02 7.45 -2.66
CA ALA A 11 -18.14 6.66 -1.79
C ALA A 11 -18.57 5.20 -1.88
N ALA A 12 -17.60 4.30 -1.98
CA ALA A 12 -17.89 2.87 -1.94
C ALA A 12 -18.78 2.59 -0.73
N GLU A 13 -19.91 1.87 -0.92
CA GLU A 13 -20.75 1.52 0.19
C GLU A 13 -19.97 0.60 1.13
N VAL A 14 -19.69 1.10 2.32
CA VAL A 14 -19.11 0.30 3.39
C VAL A 14 -20.06 -0.86 3.67
N PRO A 15 -19.59 -2.12 3.75
CA PRO A 15 -20.46 -3.26 4.02
C PRO A 15 -21.30 -3.04 5.28
N ALA A 16 -22.59 -3.38 5.21
CA ALA A 16 -23.57 -3.12 6.26
C ALA A 16 -23.11 -3.60 7.66
N ALA A 17 -23.58 -2.90 8.69
CA ALA A 17 -23.30 -3.17 10.11
C ALA A 17 -21.86 -2.90 10.60
N ARG A 18 -21.02 -2.20 9.85
CA ARG A 18 -19.69 -1.73 10.31
C ARG A 18 -19.75 -0.29 10.78
N ARG A 19 -18.93 0.04 11.77
CA ARG A 19 -18.71 1.41 12.27
C ARG A 19 -17.27 1.84 12.01
N LEU A 20 -17.05 3.12 11.78
CA LEU A 20 -15.71 3.68 11.69
C LEU A 20 -15.03 3.58 13.07
N VAL A 21 -13.89 2.88 13.13
CA VAL A 21 -13.17 2.64 14.40
C VAL A 21 -11.82 3.34 14.43
N TRP A 22 -11.26 3.66 13.27
CA TRP A 22 -10.03 4.42 13.13
C TRP A 22 -9.98 5.10 11.76
N SER A 23 -9.44 6.32 11.72
CA SER A 23 -9.17 7.02 10.47
C SER A 23 -8.05 8.03 10.61
N ASP A 24 -7.48 8.41 9.46
CA ASP A 24 -6.76 9.66 9.31
C ASP A 24 -7.20 10.34 8.02
N GLU A 25 -7.73 11.56 8.17
CA GLU A 25 -8.22 12.41 7.08
C GLU A 25 -7.18 13.44 6.65
N PHE A 26 -5.98 13.40 7.22
CA PHE A 26 -4.85 14.30 6.96
C PHE A 26 -5.19 15.81 6.92
N ASN A 27 -6.20 16.22 7.69
CA ASN A 27 -6.67 17.61 7.77
C ASN A 27 -5.73 18.56 8.53
N GLY A 28 -4.65 18.02 9.13
CA GLY A 28 -3.67 18.79 9.87
C GLY A 28 -2.61 19.44 8.98
N HIS A 29 -1.55 19.92 9.64
CA HIS A 29 -0.36 20.50 8.99
C HIS A 29 0.90 19.64 9.17
N ALA A 30 0.79 18.52 9.88
CA ALA A 30 1.84 17.57 10.15
C ALA A 30 1.24 16.16 10.30
N LEU A 31 2.09 15.14 10.14
CA LEU A 31 1.73 13.77 10.43
C LEU A 31 1.38 13.62 11.93
N ASP A 32 0.29 12.91 12.21
CA ASP A 32 -0.12 12.63 13.60
C ASP A 32 0.76 11.50 14.18
N PRO A 33 1.64 11.79 15.15
CA PRO A 33 2.53 10.79 15.73
C PRO A 33 1.79 9.77 16.62
N ALA A 34 0.53 10.02 16.98
CA ALA A 34 -0.30 9.05 17.68
C ALA A 34 -0.84 7.96 16.73
N LYS A 35 -0.86 8.23 15.42
CA LYS A 35 -1.33 7.30 14.38
C LYS A 35 -0.21 6.67 13.58
N TRP A 36 0.85 7.42 13.30
CA TRP A 36 1.88 7.03 12.36
C TRP A 36 3.29 7.18 12.91
N GLN A 37 4.16 6.29 12.46
CA GLN A 37 5.61 6.39 12.58
C GLN A 37 6.23 6.43 11.18
N VAL A 38 7.29 7.21 10.98
CA VAL A 38 8.17 7.03 9.83
C VAL A 38 9.07 5.82 10.10
N TRP A 39 9.14 4.90 9.15
CA TRP A 39 9.81 3.60 9.32
C TRP A 39 11.33 3.68 9.21
N GLY A 40 11.94 4.48 10.09
CA GLY A 40 13.40 4.56 10.25
C GLY A 40 14.12 5.15 9.03
N THR A 41 15.44 5.17 9.12
CA THR A 41 16.35 5.64 8.08
C THR A 41 17.26 4.50 7.61
N MET A 42 17.63 4.49 6.33
CA MET A 42 18.63 3.58 5.78
C MET A 42 19.22 4.17 4.49
N SER A 43 20.31 3.60 4.02
CA SER A 43 20.83 3.90 2.68
C SER A 43 20.97 2.59 1.91
N SER A 44 20.42 2.55 0.72
CA SER A 44 20.63 1.49 -0.25
C SER A 44 21.74 1.88 -1.24
N THR A 45 22.01 1.03 -2.22
CA THR A 45 22.97 1.32 -3.28
C THR A 45 22.66 2.66 -3.97
N ASP A 46 21.39 2.90 -4.29
CA ASP A 46 20.97 4.04 -5.11
C ASP A 46 20.16 5.09 -4.35
N ASN A 47 19.55 4.75 -3.21
CA ASN A 47 18.59 5.60 -2.53
C ASN A 47 19.02 5.95 -1.10
N VAL A 48 18.55 7.10 -0.64
CA VAL A 48 18.60 7.55 0.77
C VAL A 48 17.19 7.53 1.33
N TYR A 49 16.94 6.66 2.32
CA TYR A 49 15.69 6.64 3.06
C TYR A 49 15.82 7.51 4.31
N THR A 50 14.88 8.38 4.50
CA THR A 50 15.00 9.48 5.48
C THR A 50 13.70 9.75 6.24
N ASN A 51 13.84 10.40 7.39
CA ASN A 51 12.74 11.00 8.15
C ASN A 51 12.58 12.51 7.84
N ASP A 52 13.21 13.02 6.78
CA ASP A 52 13.15 14.42 6.37
C ASP A 52 11.70 14.84 6.08
N ALA A 53 11.23 15.90 6.73
CA ALA A 53 9.89 16.45 6.54
C ALA A 53 9.59 16.90 5.09
N ARG A 54 10.61 17.05 4.25
CA ARG A 54 10.42 17.30 2.81
C ARG A 54 9.83 16.09 2.08
N THR A 55 10.08 14.87 2.58
CA THR A 55 9.63 13.61 1.97
C THR A 55 8.29 13.12 2.49
N VAL A 56 7.85 13.60 3.67
CA VAL A 56 6.53 13.34 4.25
C VAL A 56 5.85 14.67 4.55
N ARG A 57 4.81 15.00 3.81
CA ARG A 57 4.14 16.29 3.94
C ARG A 57 2.63 16.13 4.09
N VAL A 58 2.08 16.73 5.15
CA VAL A 58 0.63 16.89 5.32
C VAL A 58 0.28 18.35 5.07
N ALA A 59 -0.53 18.60 4.05
CA ALA A 59 -1.00 19.94 3.72
C ALA A 59 -2.20 19.90 2.79
N GLY A 60 -3.18 20.81 3.03
CA GLY A 60 -4.37 20.95 2.18
C GLY A 60 -5.26 19.70 2.18
N GLY A 61 -5.38 19.01 3.31
CA GLY A 61 -6.17 17.78 3.43
C GLY A 61 -5.53 16.56 2.76
N LEU A 62 -4.23 16.58 2.46
CA LEU A 62 -3.53 15.49 1.82
C LEU A 62 -2.24 15.14 2.55
N LEU A 63 -1.97 13.84 2.69
CA LEU A 63 -0.65 13.31 2.92
C LEU A 63 0.06 13.12 1.57
N ARG A 64 1.31 13.57 1.46
CA ARG A 64 2.18 13.30 0.32
C ARG A 64 3.42 12.55 0.76
N LEU A 65 3.62 11.37 0.20
CA LEU A 65 4.88 10.64 0.29
C LEU A 65 5.68 10.97 -0.97
N ARG A 66 6.82 11.63 -0.79
CA ARG A 66 7.54 12.30 -1.87
C ARG A 66 8.88 11.64 -2.13
N VAL A 67 9.13 11.27 -3.37
CA VAL A 67 10.47 10.96 -3.84
C VAL A 67 11.10 12.24 -4.40
N LEU A 68 12.24 12.61 -3.86
CA LEU A 68 13.01 13.80 -4.23
C LEU A 68 14.32 13.39 -4.90
N PRO A 69 14.95 14.26 -5.71
CA PRO A 69 16.31 14.02 -6.13
C PRO A 69 17.22 13.96 -4.90
N SER A 70 18.23 13.12 -4.92
CA SER A 70 19.17 13.02 -3.80
C SER A 70 20.21 14.15 -3.84
N ASP A 71 20.44 14.76 -2.68
CA ASP A 71 21.55 15.70 -2.47
C ASP A 71 22.87 14.96 -2.13
N VAL A 72 22.82 13.63 -1.96
CA VAL A 72 23.97 12.80 -1.60
C VAL A 72 24.67 12.31 -2.88
N PRO A 73 25.97 12.58 -3.06
CA PRO A 73 26.73 12.15 -4.23
C PRO A 73 26.62 10.63 -4.47
N GLY A 74 26.37 10.23 -5.71
CA GLY A 74 26.23 8.83 -6.11
C GLY A 74 24.87 8.19 -5.76
N LYS A 75 23.92 8.95 -5.17
CA LYS A 75 22.56 8.50 -4.93
C LYS A 75 21.59 9.14 -5.93
N VAL A 76 20.55 8.40 -6.26
CA VAL A 76 19.52 8.82 -7.23
C VAL A 76 18.40 9.57 -6.55
N ALA A 77 17.87 9.03 -5.48
CA ALA A 77 16.68 9.56 -4.82
C ALA A 77 16.79 9.61 -3.30
N THR A 78 16.03 10.54 -2.71
CA THR A 78 15.76 10.66 -1.28
C THR A 78 14.25 10.53 -1.08
N LEU A 79 13.84 9.61 -0.21
CA LEU A 79 12.43 9.24 -0.01
C LEU A 79 12.19 8.76 1.43
N PRO A 80 10.91 8.76 1.92
CA PRO A 80 10.60 8.10 3.19
C PRO A 80 10.65 6.59 2.98
N ARG A 81 11.18 5.84 3.94
CA ARG A 81 11.14 4.37 3.87
C ARG A 81 9.71 3.84 3.91
N GLY A 82 8.83 4.54 4.60
CA GLY A 82 7.40 4.26 4.72
C GLY A 82 6.83 4.86 5.99
N LEU A 83 5.51 4.95 6.04
CA LEU A 83 4.73 5.25 7.23
C LEU A 83 4.08 4.00 7.74
N VAL A 84 4.14 3.74 9.04
CA VAL A 84 3.58 2.54 9.64
C VAL A 84 2.71 2.88 10.84
N THR A 85 1.64 2.10 11.03
CA THR A 85 0.82 2.17 12.26
C THR A 85 1.31 1.17 13.32
N ARG A 86 2.36 0.43 13.10
CA ARG A 86 2.93 -0.55 14.01
C ARG A 86 3.02 -0.08 15.43
N ASP A 87 2.99 -0.27 16.44
CA ASP A 87 3.03 0.28 17.82
C ASP A 87 2.03 1.44 18.06
N ARG A 88 1.09 1.70 17.14
CA ARG A 88 0.01 2.69 17.27
C ARG A 88 -1.36 2.06 17.08
N MET A 89 -1.50 1.24 16.08
CA MET A 89 -2.71 0.53 15.75
C MET A 89 -2.37 -0.71 14.93
N ALA A 90 -2.84 -1.85 15.37
CA ALA A 90 -2.96 -3.07 14.59
C ALA A 90 -4.41 -3.56 14.68
N PHE A 91 -4.84 -4.38 13.75
CA PHE A 91 -6.20 -4.90 13.75
C PHE A 91 -6.25 -6.29 13.13
N ARG A 92 -7.32 -6.99 13.44
CA ARG A 92 -7.67 -8.27 12.85
C ARG A 92 -9.11 -8.22 12.38
N TYR A 93 -9.28 -8.47 11.08
CA TYR A 93 -10.53 -8.36 10.35
C TYR A 93 -11.09 -6.93 10.30
N GLY A 94 -11.86 -6.66 9.27
CA GLY A 94 -12.48 -5.36 9.04
C GLY A 94 -12.45 -4.95 7.57
N TYR A 95 -13.06 -3.82 7.29
CA TYR A 95 -13.00 -3.16 5.99
C TYR A 95 -12.02 -1.99 6.08
N LEU A 96 -10.87 -2.13 5.45
CA LEU A 96 -9.84 -1.09 5.37
C LEU A 96 -9.88 -0.46 4.00
N GLU A 97 -9.90 0.86 3.95
CA GLU A 97 -9.92 1.61 2.70
C GLU A 97 -9.01 2.83 2.75
N MET A 98 -8.50 3.21 1.60
CA MET A 98 -7.69 4.39 1.38
C MET A 98 -8.13 5.10 0.11
N ARG A 99 -8.30 6.42 0.15
CA ARG A 99 -8.49 7.23 -1.04
C ARG A 99 -7.18 7.90 -1.43
N ALA A 100 -6.70 7.58 -2.63
CA ALA A 100 -5.39 8.05 -3.07
C ALA A 100 -5.34 8.31 -4.57
N ARG A 101 -4.38 9.15 -4.98
CA ARG A 101 -3.95 9.36 -6.35
C ARG A 101 -2.49 8.94 -6.47
N VAL A 102 -2.25 7.84 -7.21
CA VAL A 102 -0.90 7.30 -7.35
C VAL A 102 -0.11 8.03 -8.43
N PRO A 103 1.19 8.24 -8.27
CA PRO A 103 2.03 8.84 -9.30
C PRO A 103 2.20 7.88 -10.47
N TYR A 104 1.74 8.26 -11.65
CA TYR A 104 2.02 7.53 -12.88
C TYR A 104 3.35 8.03 -13.45
N ARG A 105 4.45 7.53 -12.90
CA ARG A 105 5.82 7.90 -13.27
C ARG A 105 6.69 6.66 -13.38
N ARG A 106 7.50 6.59 -14.41
CA ARG A 106 8.49 5.51 -14.56
C ARG A 106 9.34 5.40 -13.29
N GLY A 107 9.50 4.20 -12.80
CA GLY A 107 10.23 3.89 -11.58
C GLY A 107 9.42 3.98 -10.30
N ALA A 108 8.31 4.73 -10.23
CA ALA A 108 7.52 4.83 -9.01
C ALA A 108 6.84 3.50 -8.66
N TRP A 109 6.82 3.19 -7.37
CA TRP A 109 6.18 2.02 -6.79
C TRP A 109 5.46 2.40 -5.48
N PRO A 110 4.35 3.16 -5.59
CA PRO A 110 3.52 3.45 -4.44
C PRO A 110 2.77 2.21 -3.99
N SER A 111 2.69 2.02 -2.66
CA SER A 111 2.06 0.85 -2.07
C SER A 111 1.21 1.21 -0.84
N PHE A 112 0.15 0.43 -0.65
CA PHE A 112 -0.71 0.38 0.52
C PHE A 112 -0.88 -1.08 0.90
N TRP A 113 -0.29 -1.47 2.01
CA TRP A 113 -0.15 -2.85 2.39
C TRP A 113 -0.11 -3.05 3.90
N LEU A 114 -0.13 -4.27 4.34
CA LEU A 114 -0.13 -4.66 5.73
C LEU A 114 0.88 -5.77 5.97
N ALA A 115 1.45 -5.79 7.17
CA ALA A 115 2.24 -6.92 7.64
C ALA A 115 1.74 -7.39 9.00
N SER A 116 1.87 -8.68 9.28
CA SER A 116 1.53 -9.22 10.59
C SER A 116 2.40 -8.58 11.68
N HIS A 117 1.77 -8.25 12.83
CA HIS A 117 2.43 -7.49 13.88
C HIS A 117 3.45 -8.35 14.63
N PRO A 118 4.74 -7.98 14.69
CA PRO A 118 5.81 -8.87 15.14
C PRO A 118 5.71 -9.31 16.62
N LYS A 119 4.91 -8.61 17.43
CA LYS A 119 4.69 -8.93 18.85
C LYS A 119 3.33 -9.58 19.13
N LEU A 120 2.40 -9.53 18.19
CA LEU A 120 1.02 -10.01 18.37
C LEU A 120 0.72 -11.23 17.49
N ALA A 121 1.48 -11.41 16.42
CA ALA A 121 1.36 -12.57 15.53
C ALA A 121 1.70 -13.86 16.27
N LYS A 122 0.97 -14.92 15.94
CA LYS A 122 1.16 -16.28 16.49
C LYS A 122 1.84 -17.20 15.50
N ALA A 123 1.67 -16.94 14.19
CA ALA A 123 2.41 -17.65 13.16
C ALA A 123 3.92 -17.38 13.29
N ASP A 124 4.74 -18.35 12.98
CA ASP A 124 6.20 -18.24 13.02
C ASP A 124 6.81 -17.70 11.72
N TRP A 125 5.95 -17.21 10.84
CA TRP A 125 6.27 -16.50 9.59
C TRP A 125 5.43 -15.21 9.49
N THR A 126 5.94 -14.24 8.76
CA THR A 126 5.26 -12.96 8.53
C THR A 126 4.32 -13.09 7.35
N SER A 127 3.03 -12.76 7.55
CA SER A 127 2.08 -12.55 6.47
C SER A 127 2.11 -11.08 6.03
N GLU A 128 1.94 -10.89 4.71
CA GLU A 128 1.84 -9.59 4.08
C GLU A 128 0.59 -9.57 3.19
N ILE A 129 -0.15 -8.47 3.25
CA ILE A 129 -1.39 -8.27 2.48
C ILE A 129 -1.23 -6.96 1.70
N ASP A 130 -1.04 -7.06 0.39
CA ASP A 130 -0.93 -5.88 -0.47
C ASP A 130 -2.30 -5.51 -1.00
N VAL A 131 -2.85 -4.39 -0.49
CA VAL A 131 -4.13 -3.85 -0.96
C VAL A 131 -3.93 -3.11 -2.27
N LEU A 132 -2.79 -2.46 -2.41
CA LEU A 132 -2.37 -1.74 -3.61
C LEU A 132 -0.86 -1.79 -3.75
N GLU A 133 -0.38 -2.29 -4.87
CA GLU A 133 0.91 -1.97 -5.44
C GLU A 133 0.70 -1.41 -6.85
N ALA A 134 1.21 -0.24 -7.14
CA ALA A 134 1.11 0.35 -8.46
C ALA A 134 2.50 0.47 -9.10
N PHE A 135 2.75 -0.37 -10.09
CA PHE A 135 3.97 -0.31 -10.90
C PHE A 135 3.76 0.70 -12.02
N ALA A 136 4.30 1.86 -11.86
CA ALA A 136 3.95 3.12 -12.54
C ALA A 136 4.00 3.14 -14.07
N SER A 137 4.61 2.16 -14.71
CA SER A 137 4.60 2.04 -16.18
C SER A 137 3.63 0.97 -16.68
N ALA A 138 3.11 0.13 -15.80
CA ALA A 138 2.21 -0.96 -16.16
C ALA A 138 0.74 -0.52 -16.25
N ASN A 139 0.42 0.71 -15.81
CA ASN A 139 -0.95 1.21 -15.76
C ASN A 139 -1.92 0.27 -15.02
N ALA A 140 -1.38 -0.41 -14.02
CA ALA A 140 -2.08 -1.45 -13.27
C ALA A 140 -1.86 -1.24 -11.77
N ALA A 141 -2.86 -1.58 -10.99
CA ALA A 141 -2.72 -1.83 -9.57
C ALA A 141 -2.85 -3.32 -9.32
N VAL A 142 -2.01 -3.82 -8.43
CA VAL A 142 -1.93 -5.22 -8.07
C VAL A 142 -2.30 -5.35 -6.60
N ALA A 143 -3.07 -6.38 -6.26
CA ALA A 143 -3.22 -6.86 -4.90
C ALA A 143 -2.59 -8.24 -4.77
N ASN A 144 -2.03 -8.55 -3.60
CA ASN A 144 -1.32 -9.81 -3.40
C ASN A 144 -1.34 -10.27 -1.94
N LEU A 145 -0.96 -11.53 -1.71
CA LEU A 145 -0.63 -12.06 -0.39
C LEU A 145 0.76 -12.67 -0.44
N HIS A 146 1.57 -12.39 0.58
CA HIS A 146 2.91 -12.91 0.72
C HIS A 146 3.13 -13.57 2.08
N LYS A 147 4.07 -14.51 2.12
CA LYS A 147 4.56 -15.18 3.31
C LYS A 147 6.08 -15.11 3.35
N TRP A 148 6.64 -14.75 4.52
CA TRP A 148 8.06 -14.54 4.71
C TRP A 148 8.57 -15.24 5.97
N LYS A 149 9.71 -15.96 5.88
CA LYS A 149 10.43 -16.52 7.02
C LYS A 149 11.93 -16.56 6.72
N GLY A 150 12.67 -15.61 7.26
CA GLY A 150 14.09 -15.46 6.92
C GLY A 150 14.27 -15.15 5.43
N GLN A 151 14.93 -16.06 4.70
CA GLN A 151 15.11 -15.97 3.25
C GLN A 151 13.99 -16.68 2.46
N ALA A 152 13.15 -17.45 3.14
CA ALA A 152 12.03 -18.10 2.48
C ALA A 152 10.92 -17.07 2.20
N HIS A 153 10.43 -17.09 0.97
CA HIS A 153 9.36 -16.22 0.49
C HIS A 153 8.42 -17.00 -0.43
N SER A 154 7.14 -16.78 -0.27
CA SER A 154 6.11 -17.24 -1.19
C SER A 154 5.06 -16.16 -1.39
N MET A 155 4.51 -16.10 -2.58
CA MET A 155 3.38 -15.22 -2.90
C MET A 155 2.28 -16.02 -3.58
N LEU A 156 1.08 -15.48 -3.57
CA LEU A 156 -0.03 -16.12 -4.30
C LEU A 156 0.38 -16.42 -5.75
N PRO A 157 0.15 -17.64 -6.26
CA PRO A 157 0.50 -18.02 -7.65
C PRO A 157 -0.15 -17.08 -8.65
N GLY A 158 0.64 -16.53 -9.59
CA GLY A 158 0.22 -15.51 -10.55
C GLY A 158 0.41 -14.08 -10.06
N GLY A 159 1.16 -13.87 -8.94
CA GLY A 159 1.56 -12.58 -8.40
C GLY A 159 2.27 -11.68 -9.41
N GLU A 160 3.09 -10.81 -8.92
CA GLU A 160 3.81 -9.75 -9.63
C GLU A 160 4.06 -9.99 -11.12
N GLY A 161 3.62 -9.06 -11.98
CA GLY A 161 3.79 -9.17 -13.43
C GLY A 161 2.85 -10.16 -14.13
N SER A 162 2.01 -10.88 -13.42
CA SER A 162 1.03 -11.78 -14.07
C SER A 162 -0.18 -10.99 -14.57
N PRO A 163 -0.50 -11.07 -15.87
CA PRO A 163 -1.71 -10.45 -16.40
C PRO A 163 -3.02 -10.95 -15.74
N LYS A 164 -2.97 -12.08 -15.03
CA LYS A 164 -4.13 -12.63 -14.31
C LYS A 164 -4.44 -11.93 -13.00
N ARG A 165 -3.54 -11.04 -12.50
CA ARG A 165 -3.70 -10.30 -11.25
C ARG A 165 -3.47 -8.81 -11.38
N ALA A 166 -2.95 -8.35 -12.51
CA ALA A 166 -2.97 -6.95 -12.84
C ALA A 166 -4.43 -6.55 -13.09
N HIS A 167 -5.05 -5.94 -12.12
CA HIS A 167 -6.39 -5.42 -12.32
C HIS A 167 -6.25 -4.08 -13.00
N LEU A 168 -6.56 -4.12 -14.28
CA LEU A 168 -6.70 -2.92 -15.06
C LEU A 168 -7.90 -2.16 -14.49
N PHE A 169 -7.66 -0.93 -14.08
CA PHE A 169 -8.76 -0.03 -13.79
C PHE A 169 -9.65 0.08 -15.01
N PRO A 170 -10.96 0.30 -14.83
CA PRO A 170 -11.90 0.48 -15.94
C PRO A 170 -11.44 1.54 -16.95
N ASN A 171 -10.64 2.51 -16.50
CA ASN A 171 -10.01 3.55 -17.31
C ASN A 171 -8.50 3.61 -17.03
N PRO A 172 -7.68 2.81 -17.73
CA PRO A 172 -6.23 2.94 -17.66
C PRO A 172 -5.80 4.38 -17.91
N GLY A 173 -4.89 4.93 -17.08
CA GLY A 173 -4.40 6.30 -17.20
C GLY A 173 -5.14 7.34 -16.35
N THR A 174 -6.13 6.93 -15.53
CA THR A 174 -6.75 7.84 -14.54
C THR A 174 -6.03 7.84 -13.19
N LEU A 175 -5.22 6.81 -12.90
CA LEU A 175 -4.54 6.62 -11.61
C LEU A 175 -3.80 7.85 -11.09
N ASN A 176 -3.21 8.64 -11.97
CA ASN A 176 -2.49 9.87 -11.64
C ASN A 176 -3.32 11.15 -11.85
N ARG A 177 -4.50 11.03 -12.42
CA ARG A 177 -5.38 12.17 -12.68
C ARG A 177 -6.48 12.31 -11.64
N GLU A 178 -6.95 11.17 -11.13
CA GLU A 178 -8.10 11.08 -10.24
C GLU A 178 -7.74 10.36 -8.97
N PHE A 179 -8.49 10.64 -7.92
CA PHE A 179 -8.41 9.87 -6.68
C PHE A 179 -9.32 8.65 -6.80
N HIS A 180 -8.79 7.49 -6.47
CA HIS A 180 -9.51 6.23 -6.40
C HIS A 180 -9.53 5.71 -4.96
N VAL A 181 -10.53 4.88 -4.63
CA VAL A 181 -10.62 4.20 -3.35
C VAL A 181 -10.13 2.77 -3.51
N TYR A 182 -9.04 2.45 -2.84
CA TYR A 182 -8.46 1.11 -2.75
C TYR A 182 -8.87 0.51 -1.42
N ALA A 183 -9.46 -0.69 -1.42
CA ALA A 183 -9.99 -1.28 -0.22
C ALA A 183 -9.78 -2.79 -0.16
N MET A 184 -9.83 -3.32 1.07
CA MET A 184 -9.99 -4.74 1.33
C MET A 184 -11.12 -4.97 2.34
N ASP A 185 -11.89 -6.01 2.13
CA ASP A 185 -12.78 -6.60 3.10
C ASP A 185 -12.15 -7.90 3.63
N TRP A 186 -11.66 -7.85 4.86
CA TRP A 186 -10.98 -8.97 5.50
C TRP A 186 -11.89 -9.58 6.57
N THR A 187 -12.28 -10.82 6.32
CA THR A 187 -13.12 -11.65 7.21
C THR A 187 -12.35 -12.89 7.67
N PRO A 188 -12.88 -13.68 8.62
CA PRO A 188 -12.28 -14.96 8.98
C PRO A 188 -12.20 -15.95 7.82
N GLU A 189 -13.01 -15.80 6.78
CA GLU A 189 -13.09 -16.74 5.66
C GLU A 189 -12.24 -16.35 4.47
N ALA A 190 -12.11 -15.03 4.21
CA ALA A 190 -11.48 -14.54 3.00
C ALA A 190 -11.01 -13.09 3.10
N ILE A 191 -10.12 -12.70 2.18
CA ILE A 191 -9.77 -11.31 1.90
C ILE A 191 -10.28 -10.97 0.50
N THR A 192 -11.15 -9.98 0.41
CA THR A 192 -11.67 -9.44 -0.86
C THR A 192 -11.07 -8.07 -1.12
N PHE A 193 -10.46 -7.88 -2.27
CA PHE A 193 -9.86 -6.62 -2.70
C PHE A 193 -10.82 -5.87 -3.62
N LEU A 194 -10.90 -4.54 -3.43
CA LEU A 194 -11.83 -3.67 -4.15
C LEU A 194 -11.13 -2.41 -4.66
N VAL A 195 -11.62 -1.90 -5.79
CA VAL A 195 -11.31 -0.54 -6.26
C VAL A 195 -12.62 0.17 -6.57
N ASP A 196 -12.79 1.38 -6.04
CA ASP A 196 -14.00 2.20 -6.17
C ASP A 196 -15.28 1.40 -5.84
N GLY A 197 -15.22 0.61 -4.76
CA GLY A 197 -16.31 -0.24 -4.28
C GLY A 197 -16.57 -1.50 -5.11
N ARG A 198 -15.79 -1.76 -6.16
CA ARG A 198 -15.97 -2.93 -7.01
C ARG A 198 -14.97 -4.01 -6.64
N PRO A 199 -15.43 -5.17 -6.18
CA PRO A 199 -14.54 -6.30 -5.89
C PRO A 199 -13.92 -6.82 -7.20
N PHE A 200 -12.62 -7.16 -7.11
CA PHE A 200 -11.90 -7.68 -8.26
C PHE A 200 -11.15 -8.99 -7.96
N MET A 201 -10.82 -9.24 -6.71
CA MET A 201 -10.17 -10.47 -6.28
C MET A 201 -10.67 -10.86 -4.89
N THR A 202 -10.96 -12.14 -4.70
CA THR A 202 -11.28 -12.72 -3.39
C THR A 202 -10.38 -13.94 -3.19
N VAL A 203 -9.68 -13.97 -2.06
CA VAL A 203 -8.76 -15.04 -1.69
C VAL A 203 -9.28 -15.68 -0.40
N PRO A 204 -9.73 -16.94 -0.43
CA PRO A 204 -10.00 -17.69 0.79
C PRO A 204 -8.72 -17.85 1.60
N ILE A 205 -8.82 -17.75 2.93
CA ILE A 205 -7.68 -17.85 3.84
C ILE A 205 -7.78 -19.07 4.78
N ASP A 206 -8.41 -20.13 4.29
CA ASP A 206 -8.45 -21.42 4.95
C ASP A 206 -7.31 -22.34 4.47
N GLU A 207 -7.02 -23.41 5.21
CA GLU A 207 -5.92 -24.34 4.95
C GLU A 207 -6.02 -25.06 3.58
N ALA A 208 -7.22 -25.18 3.01
CA ALA A 208 -7.40 -25.80 1.69
C ALA A 208 -6.88 -24.92 0.55
N HIS A 209 -6.67 -23.64 0.81
CA HIS A 209 -6.18 -22.65 -0.15
C HIS A 209 -4.74 -22.21 0.14
N ASP A 210 -4.00 -22.99 0.94
CA ASP A 210 -2.57 -22.73 1.18
C ASP A 210 -1.80 -22.75 -0.15
N PHE A 211 -0.94 -21.75 -0.30
CA PHE A 211 -0.16 -21.54 -1.54
C PHE A 211 1.36 -21.70 -1.34
N ALA A 212 1.79 -22.16 -0.18
CA ALA A 212 3.21 -22.25 0.13
C ALA A 212 3.56 -23.59 0.79
N PRO A 213 4.69 -24.23 0.40
CA PRO A 213 5.23 -25.38 1.13
C PRO A 213 5.92 -24.97 2.42
N GLU A 214 6.32 -25.92 3.24
CA GLU A 214 7.23 -25.69 4.38
C GLU A 214 8.49 -24.91 3.94
N PRO A 215 9.02 -23.98 4.75
CA PRO A 215 8.62 -23.64 6.12
C PRO A 215 7.55 -22.55 6.21
N LEU A 216 6.79 -22.30 5.16
CA LEU A 216 5.76 -21.25 5.05
C LEU A 216 4.33 -21.83 4.94
N ALA A 217 4.16 -23.12 5.18
CA ALA A 217 2.87 -23.79 5.08
C ALA A 217 1.82 -23.22 6.04
N GLY A 218 0.56 -23.36 5.66
CA GLY A 218 -0.60 -22.96 6.43
C GLY A 218 -1.02 -21.50 6.23
N MET A 219 -2.27 -21.20 6.51
CA MET A 219 -2.87 -19.87 6.34
C MET A 219 -3.02 -19.09 7.66
N ALA A 220 -2.57 -19.66 8.80
CA ALA A 220 -2.77 -19.10 10.14
C ALA A 220 -2.28 -17.65 10.29
N GLY A 221 -1.19 -17.24 9.61
CA GLY A 221 -0.67 -15.90 9.67
C GLY A 221 -1.61 -14.82 9.12
N PHE A 222 -2.53 -15.19 8.21
CA PHE A 222 -3.57 -14.27 7.72
C PHE A 222 -4.75 -14.11 8.70
N HIS A 223 -4.68 -14.74 9.87
CA HIS A 223 -5.59 -14.55 11.00
C HIS A 223 -4.90 -13.84 12.17
N ASP A 224 -3.66 -13.41 12.02
CA ASP A 224 -2.92 -12.63 13.00
C ASP A 224 -3.25 -11.13 12.89
N PRO A 225 -3.04 -10.33 13.95
CA PRO A 225 -3.15 -8.88 13.85
C PRO A 225 -2.13 -8.29 12.88
N HIS A 226 -2.58 -7.37 12.02
CA HIS A 226 -1.75 -6.67 11.05
C HIS A 226 -1.73 -5.17 11.32
N TYR A 227 -0.65 -4.50 10.91
CA TYR A 227 -0.53 -3.05 10.90
C TYR A 227 -0.39 -2.52 9.48
N VAL A 228 -0.81 -1.28 9.27
CA VAL A 228 -0.82 -0.61 7.96
C VAL A 228 0.55 -0.03 7.63
N ILE A 229 0.93 -0.12 6.37
CA ILE A 229 2.15 0.45 5.81
C ILE A 229 1.80 1.22 4.53
N LEU A 230 2.32 2.44 4.43
CA LEU A 230 2.25 3.30 3.24
C LEU A 230 3.66 3.65 2.80
N ASN A 231 4.00 3.42 1.55
CA ASN A 231 5.29 3.85 1.01
C ASN A 231 5.18 4.26 -0.46
N ASN A 232 6.15 5.03 -0.91
CA ASN A 232 6.33 5.40 -2.31
C ASN A 232 7.76 5.04 -2.68
N GLU A 233 7.97 3.76 -2.99
CA GLU A 233 9.28 3.23 -3.37
C GLU A 233 9.63 3.63 -4.80
N ILE A 234 10.88 3.45 -5.20
CA ILE A 234 11.36 3.80 -6.51
C ILE A 234 12.32 2.73 -7.07
N PHE A 235 12.03 2.25 -8.27
CA PHE A 235 12.94 1.41 -9.03
C PHE A 235 14.02 2.25 -9.68
N THR A 236 15.21 2.22 -9.11
CA THR A 236 16.38 2.89 -9.62
C THR A 236 17.07 2.07 -10.73
N PRO A 237 18.02 2.64 -11.48
CA PRO A 237 18.75 1.91 -12.52
C PRO A 237 19.40 0.62 -12.06
N GLY A 238 19.88 0.56 -10.80
CA GLY A 238 20.51 -0.62 -10.20
C GLY A 238 19.57 -1.63 -9.57
N HIS A 239 18.25 -1.46 -9.68
CA HIS A 239 17.28 -2.33 -9.02
C HIS A 239 17.28 -3.73 -9.64
N GLY A 240 17.57 -4.77 -8.82
CA GLY A 240 17.91 -6.11 -9.31
C GLY A 240 16.81 -6.87 -10.05
N TRP A 241 15.56 -6.83 -9.55
CA TRP A 241 14.47 -7.63 -10.12
C TRP A 241 13.52 -6.84 -11.05
N CYS A 242 13.53 -5.52 -10.97
CA CYS A 242 12.66 -4.70 -11.79
C CYS A 242 13.16 -4.67 -13.25
N PRO A 243 12.30 -4.90 -14.25
CA PRO A 243 12.64 -4.74 -15.66
C PRO A 243 13.20 -3.35 -15.96
N GLU A 244 14.22 -3.27 -16.82
CA GLU A 244 14.92 -2.00 -17.10
C GLU A 244 13.98 -0.91 -17.64
N GLU A 245 13.03 -1.30 -18.46
CA GLU A 245 12.04 -0.39 -19.03
C GLU A 245 11.12 0.26 -17.97
N LEU A 246 11.02 -0.33 -16.77
CA LEU A 246 10.25 0.18 -15.65
C LEU A 246 11.08 1.06 -14.69
N ARG A 247 12.40 0.95 -14.73
CA ARG A 247 13.30 1.69 -13.82
C ARG A 247 13.28 3.18 -14.10
N LEU A 248 13.50 3.95 -13.06
CA LEU A 248 13.65 5.40 -13.13
C LEU A 248 14.74 5.76 -14.13
N ARG A 249 14.48 6.80 -14.93
CA ARG A 249 15.49 7.49 -15.76
C ARG A 249 15.59 8.92 -15.26
N PRO A 250 16.57 9.23 -14.41
CA PRO A 250 16.69 10.54 -13.76
C PRO A 250 16.69 11.71 -14.73
N GLU A 251 17.31 11.52 -15.89
CA GLU A 251 17.40 12.52 -16.95
C GLU A 251 16.06 12.88 -17.61
N ASN A 252 15.07 11.98 -17.52
CA ASN A 252 13.76 12.11 -18.15
C ASN A 252 12.61 12.21 -17.13
N ASN A 253 12.92 12.17 -15.83
CA ASN A 253 11.89 12.06 -14.81
C ASN A 253 11.95 13.23 -13.84
N PRO A 254 11.02 14.19 -13.98
CA PRO A 254 10.97 15.35 -13.12
C PRO A 254 10.57 14.95 -11.70
N PHE A 255 11.43 15.22 -10.74
CA PHE A 255 11.09 15.23 -9.34
C PHE A 255 10.30 16.51 -8.97
N PRO A 256 9.48 16.51 -7.92
CA PRO A 256 9.19 15.38 -7.05
C PRO A 256 8.23 14.35 -7.68
N ILE A 257 8.26 13.11 -7.17
CA ILE A 257 7.26 12.09 -7.48
C ILE A 257 6.41 11.94 -6.23
N ASP A 258 5.19 12.45 -6.27
CA ASP A 258 4.29 12.52 -5.13
C ASP A 258 3.22 11.43 -5.19
N TYR A 259 3.13 10.62 -4.14
CA TYR A 259 1.99 9.77 -3.85
C TYR A 259 1.06 10.53 -2.92
N GLU A 260 -0.14 10.84 -3.38
CA GLU A 260 -1.10 11.68 -2.66
C GLU A 260 -2.21 10.84 -2.05
N ILE A 261 -2.38 10.95 -0.75
CA ILE A 261 -3.37 10.20 0.03
C ILE A 261 -4.29 11.19 0.71
N ASP A 262 -5.60 11.06 0.43
CA ASP A 262 -6.65 11.92 0.99
C ASP A 262 -7.05 11.45 2.39
N TRP A 263 -7.29 10.14 2.52
CA TRP A 263 -7.61 9.55 3.81
C TRP A 263 -7.33 8.04 3.84
N VAL A 264 -7.25 7.50 5.08
CA VAL A 264 -7.24 6.06 5.37
C VAL A 264 -8.28 5.80 6.46
N ARG A 265 -9.12 4.77 6.30
CA ARG A 265 -10.24 4.46 7.19
C ARG A 265 -10.34 2.97 7.47
N LEU A 266 -10.57 2.61 8.72
CA LEU A 266 -10.86 1.25 9.16
C LEU A 266 -12.26 1.19 9.74
N TRP A 267 -13.08 0.27 9.23
CA TRP A 267 -14.42 0.00 9.65
C TRP A 267 -14.52 -1.42 10.20
N GLN A 268 -15.12 -1.59 11.37
CA GLN A 268 -15.25 -2.91 12.01
C GLN A 268 -16.65 -3.16 12.50
N LYS A 269 -17.04 -4.46 12.55
CA LYS A 269 -18.21 -5.00 13.24
C LYS A 269 -17.85 -5.28 14.69
N ASP A 270 -18.88 -5.58 15.50
CA ASP A 270 -18.67 -6.14 16.83
C ASP A 270 -17.99 -7.52 16.72
N GLY A 271 -16.96 -7.73 17.53
CA GLY A 271 -16.14 -8.94 17.51
C GLY A 271 -14.91 -8.89 16.59
N GLU A 272 -14.79 -7.92 15.68
CA GLU A 272 -13.55 -7.61 14.98
C GLU A 272 -12.63 -6.79 15.90
N GLU A 273 -11.31 -7.04 15.87
CA GLU A 273 -10.40 -6.60 16.93
C GLU A 273 -9.43 -5.52 16.45
N ARG A 274 -9.15 -4.58 17.34
CA ARG A 274 -8.11 -3.56 17.20
C ARG A 274 -7.19 -3.57 18.42
N PHE A 275 -5.89 -3.47 18.20
CA PHE A 275 -4.82 -3.54 19.19
C PHE A 275 -4.00 -2.25 19.27
#